data_3b93b646a23838c7373e2da7aceb4cd3
#
_entry.id   3b93b646a23838c7373e2da7aceb4cd3
#
_cell.length_a   1.000
_cell.length_b   1.000
_cell.length_c   1.000
_cell.angle_alpha   90.00
_cell.angle_beta   90.00
_cell.angle_gamma   90.00
#
_symmetry.space_group_name_H-M   'P 1'
#
loop_
_entity.id
_entity.type
_entity.pdbx_description
1 polymer ?
#
loop_
_entity_poly.entity_id
_entity_poly.type
_entity_poly.pdbx_seq_one_letter_code
_entity_poly.pdbx_strand_id
1 'polypeptide(L)'
;MNHSPQLAERTVIASAADLRRNPCLRGKFHKQQAAQGHSFLLDVEFQVPPGFTILFGASGAGKTTLLDCVAGLSKPDSGYISIGERVLFDSSRPVDVGVAKRRCGYVFQNLALFPHMTVEENVHYGLTHVPYPERKERANGVLAVLRVSHLAKRNVRDISGGESQRIALARTLVTDPEVLLLDEPLAALDAPTKSLIIDDLRHWNQAHQIPILYVTHSREEVFALGERVLVLDNGKIVAQGTPHEVMTAPMHETVAQLIGFENIFDAVVDAVHPQRGTMTCRIAGTTGPLVLETPLVRGGVGSTLRVGIRAGDILLATAPPTGLSARNILPGRIKALEQHDAIVSARVQGRVDMEAHITLAARDSLQLSPGKEVWLVIKTHSCHLMAR
;
A
#
# COMPACT_ATOMS: atom_id res chain seq x y z
N MET A 1 38.66 14.25 -25.32
CA MET A 1 37.99 15.25 -24.45
C MET A 1 36.70 14.64 -23.96
N ASN A 2 36.74 14.24 -22.71
CA ASN A 2 35.61 13.60 -21.98
C ASN A 2 34.53 14.62 -21.66
N HIS A 3 33.28 14.30 -21.93
CA HIS A 3 32.16 14.85 -21.19
C HIS A 3 31.14 13.73 -20.93
N SER A 4 31.23 13.16 -19.74
CA SER A 4 30.14 12.40 -19.11
C SER A 4 29.09 13.38 -18.59
N PRO A 5 27.80 13.20 -18.84
CA PRO A 5 26.78 13.91 -18.09
C PRO A 5 26.48 13.14 -16.81
N GLN A 6 26.84 13.71 -15.67
CA GLN A 6 26.34 13.39 -14.37
C GLN A 6 24.81 13.62 -14.38
N LEU A 7 24.05 12.55 -14.17
CA LEU A 7 22.64 12.61 -13.81
C LEU A 7 22.57 13.05 -12.34
N ALA A 8 22.43 14.37 -12.15
CA ALA A 8 22.10 14.97 -10.87
C ALA A 8 20.74 14.46 -10.41
N GLU A 9 20.72 13.92 -9.21
CA GLU A 9 19.54 13.69 -8.38
C GLU A 9 18.73 14.99 -8.33
N ARG A 10 17.64 15.06 -9.06
CA ARG A 10 16.62 16.10 -8.88
C ARG A 10 15.71 15.67 -7.73
N THR A 11 16.18 15.82 -6.51
CA THR A 11 15.30 16.07 -5.38
C THR A 11 14.63 17.41 -5.66
N VAL A 12 13.36 17.38 -6.05
CA VAL A 12 12.55 18.60 -6.14
C VAL A 12 12.32 19.08 -4.71
N ILE A 13 13.24 19.89 -4.21
CA ILE A 13 13.06 20.64 -2.98
C ILE A 13 12.10 21.77 -3.34
N ALA A 14 10.84 21.63 -2.92
CA ALA A 14 9.86 22.70 -3.00
C ALA A 14 10.45 23.97 -2.35
N SER A 15 10.27 25.14 -2.99
CA SER A 15 10.81 26.39 -2.49
C SER A 15 10.23 26.75 -1.13
N ALA A 16 10.96 27.46 -0.29
CA ALA A 16 10.48 27.89 1.04
C ALA A 16 9.19 28.75 0.97
N ALA A 17 8.87 29.32 -0.19
CA ALA A 17 7.62 30.06 -0.42
C ALA A 17 6.44 29.13 -0.70
N ASP A 18 6.66 27.98 -1.36
CA ASP A 18 5.65 26.94 -1.59
C ASP A 18 5.31 26.19 -0.30
N LEU A 19 6.29 26.03 0.61
CA LEU A 19 6.11 25.41 1.92
C LEU A 19 5.19 26.21 2.87
N ARG A 20 4.99 27.50 2.63
CA ARG A 20 4.08 28.35 3.41
C ARG A 20 2.61 28.24 2.97
N ARG A 21 2.35 27.72 1.78
CA ARG A 21 0.99 27.56 1.23
C ARG A 21 0.46 26.14 1.32
N ASN A 22 1.32 25.11 1.44
CA ASN A 22 0.92 23.72 1.49
C ASN A 22 1.48 23.05 2.76
N PRO A 23 0.65 22.70 3.74
CA PRO A 23 1.09 22.01 4.94
C PRO A 23 1.63 20.61 4.56
N CYS A 24 2.86 20.31 4.96
CA CYS A 24 3.46 19.00 4.79
C CYS A 24 3.63 18.38 6.19
N LEU A 25 3.11 17.15 6.39
CA LEU A 25 3.40 16.40 7.61
C LEU A 25 4.80 15.81 7.48
N ARG A 26 5.65 16.04 8.50
CA ARG A 26 7.01 15.50 8.59
C ARG A 26 7.19 14.81 9.92
N GLY A 27 7.86 13.67 9.90
CA GLY A 27 8.23 12.93 11.09
C GLY A 27 9.59 12.28 10.91
N LYS A 28 10.41 12.40 11.97
CA LYS A 28 11.63 11.62 12.16
C LYS A 28 11.70 11.27 13.64
N PHE A 29 11.39 10.01 13.96
CA PHE A 29 11.31 9.62 15.36
C PHE A 29 11.53 8.13 15.57
N HIS A 30 11.85 7.80 16.82
CA HIS A 30 11.99 6.44 17.31
C HIS A 30 10.90 6.16 18.35
N LYS A 31 10.33 4.96 18.31
CA LYS A 31 9.38 4.46 19.29
C LYS A 31 9.64 3.00 19.57
N GLN A 32 9.98 2.67 20.81
CA GLN A 32 10.11 1.30 21.28
C GLN A 32 8.80 0.85 21.94
N GLN A 33 8.34 -0.31 21.58
CA GLN A 33 7.21 -0.97 22.24
C GLN A 33 7.68 -2.33 22.76
N ALA A 34 7.46 -2.58 24.04
CA ALA A 34 7.67 -3.90 24.64
C ALA A 34 6.31 -4.58 24.76
N ALA A 35 6.10 -5.70 24.06
CA ALA A 35 4.91 -6.53 24.19
C ALA A 35 5.33 -7.99 24.36
N GLN A 36 4.93 -8.62 25.48
CA GLN A 36 5.04 -10.06 25.74
C GLN A 36 6.36 -10.73 25.29
N GLY A 37 7.52 -10.13 25.65
CA GLY A 37 8.83 -10.71 25.36
C GLY A 37 9.45 -10.35 24.00
N HIS A 38 8.74 -9.62 23.14
CA HIS A 38 9.29 -9.07 21.90
C HIS A 38 9.43 -7.55 21.99
N SER A 39 10.62 -7.04 21.66
CA SER A 39 10.86 -5.61 21.55
C SER A 39 10.69 -5.20 20.09
N PHE A 40 9.69 -4.36 19.80
CA PHE A 40 9.48 -3.75 18.50
C PHE A 40 10.02 -2.33 18.52
N LEU A 41 10.84 -1.96 17.52
CA LEU A 41 11.38 -0.63 17.34
C LEU A 41 10.86 -0.01 16.06
N LEU A 42 10.09 1.07 16.16
CA LEU A 42 9.73 1.92 15.03
C LEU A 42 10.80 3.02 14.90
N ASP A 43 11.50 3.02 13.78
CA ASP A 43 12.55 4.00 13.44
C ASP A 43 12.26 4.55 12.04
N VAL A 44 11.65 5.72 11.96
CA VAL A 44 11.09 6.24 10.73
C VAL A 44 11.47 7.69 10.46
N GLU A 45 11.71 7.96 9.17
CA GLU A 45 11.82 9.32 8.63
C GLU A 45 10.94 9.43 7.40
N PHE A 46 9.98 10.36 7.39
CA PHE A 46 9.00 10.48 6.31
C PHE A 46 8.51 11.91 6.09
N GLN A 47 7.95 12.12 4.90
CA GLN A 47 7.25 13.34 4.51
C GLN A 47 5.96 12.96 3.79
N VAL A 48 4.86 13.60 4.19
CA VAL A 48 3.53 13.47 3.60
C VAL A 48 3.13 14.84 3.08
N PRO A 49 3.27 15.10 1.78
CA PRO A 49 2.78 16.33 1.17
C PRO A 49 1.24 16.35 1.17
N PRO A 50 0.59 17.48 0.84
CA PRO A 50 -0.84 17.50 0.52
C PRO A 50 -1.16 16.47 -0.54
N GLY A 51 -2.34 15.83 -0.44
CA GLY A 51 -2.70 14.69 -1.27
C GLY A 51 -2.60 13.36 -0.53
N PHE A 52 -2.71 12.27 -1.27
CA PHE A 52 -2.74 10.92 -0.71
C PHE A 52 -1.35 10.27 -0.68
N THR A 53 -0.80 10.10 0.51
CA THR A 53 0.36 9.24 0.73
C THR A 53 -0.09 7.93 1.36
N ILE A 54 0.17 6.84 0.66
CA ILE A 54 -0.17 5.49 1.12
C ILE A 54 0.94 4.97 2.04
N LEU A 55 0.58 4.48 3.21
CA LEU A 55 1.47 3.71 4.09
C LEU A 55 1.16 2.22 3.90
N PHE A 56 1.99 1.54 3.14
CA PHE A 56 1.87 0.13 2.80
C PHE A 56 2.82 -0.73 3.64
N GLY A 57 2.44 -1.96 3.99
CA GLY A 57 3.30 -2.89 4.73
C GLY A 57 2.53 -4.05 5.33
N ALA A 58 3.24 -5.09 5.77
CA ALA A 58 2.65 -6.26 6.40
C ALA A 58 1.93 -5.93 7.72
N SER A 59 1.06 -6.84 8.17
CA SER A 59 0.49 -6.76 9.52
C SER A 59 1.63 -6.79 10.55
N GLY A 60 1.55 -5.96 11.59
CA GLY A 60 2.60 -5.84 12.60
C GLY A 60 3.82 -5.01 12.21
N ALA A 61 3.91 -4.46 10.99
CA ALA A 61 5.04 -3.62 10.57
C ALA A 61 5.16 -2.29 11.34
N GLY A 62 4.13 -1.89 12.12
CA GLY A 62 4.12 -0.66 12.92
C GLY A 62 3.31 0.50 12.33
N LYS A 63 2.44 0.24 11.33
CA LYS A 63 1.63 1.25 10.65
C LYS A 63 0.73 2.03 11.62
N THR A 64 -0.07 1.34 12.42
CA THR A 64 -0.94 1.95 13.44
C THR A 64 -0.12 2.70 14.50
N THR A 65 1.03 2.15 14.94
CA THR A 65 1.93 2.82 15.89
C THR A 65 2.45 4.15 15.31
N LEU A 66 2.77 4.19 14.01
CA LEU A 66 3.18 5.42 13.33
C LEU A 66 2.04 6.46 13.35
N LEU A 67 0.82 6.05 12.98
CA LEU A 67 -0.35 6.93 13.02
C LEU A 67 -0.62 7.43 14.44
N ASP A 68 -0.56 6.56 15.44
CA ASP A 68 -0.76 6.91 16.87
C ASP A 68 0.28 7.92 17.36
N CYS A 69 1.54 7.79 16.95
CA CYS A 69 2.58 8.76 17.26
C CYS A 69 2.29 10.13 16.63
N VAL A 70 1.83 10.17 15.38
CA VAL A 70 1.44 11.41 14.70
C VAL A 70 0.23 12.05 15.37
N ALA A 71 -0.79 11.27 15.71
CA ALA A 71 -2.00 11.73 16.39
C ALA A 71 -1.74 12.18 17.84
N GLY A 72 -0.64 11.71 18.46
CA GLY A 72 -0.33 11.96 19.87
C GLY A 72 -0.98 10.98 20.84
N LEU A 73 -1.53 9.89 20.34
CA LEU A 73 -2.07 8.79 21.14
C LEU A 73 -0.96 7.93 21.74
N SER A 74 0.19 7.89 21.07
CA SER A 74 1.42 7.27 21.55
C SER A 74 2.55 8.30 21.47
N LYS A 75 3.30 8.47 22.57
CA LYS A 75 4.43 9.41 22.61
C LYS A 75 5.68 8.74 22.01
N PRO A 76 6.35 9.33 20.99
CA PRO A 76 7.67 8.88 20.56
C PRO A 76 8.71 8.98 21.70
N ASP A 77 9.71 8.10 21.68
CA ASP A 77 10.79 8.13 22.68
C ASP A 77 11.82 9.22 22.35
N SER A 78 12.05 9.48 21.05
CA SER A 78 12.90 10.57 20.57
C SER A 78 12.54 11.00 19.16
N GLY A 79 13.01 12.19 18.75
CA GLY A 79 12.82 12.73 17.41
C GLY A 79 11.84 13.90 17.36
N TYR A 80 11.25 14.15 16.19
CA TYR A 80 10.31 15.25 16.00
C TYR A 80 9.15 14.88 15.05
N ILE A 81 8.03 15.58 15.19
CA ILE A 81 6.86 15.54 14.29
C ILE A 81 6.37 16.98 14.09
N SER A 82 6.10 17.37 12.84
CA SER A 82 5.58 18.70 12.49
C SER A 82 4.58 18.67 11.34
N ILE A 83 3.67 19.66 11.30
CA ILE A 83 2.79 19.95 10.17
C ILE A 83 3.14 21.37 9.68
N GLY A 84 3.70 21.48 8.48
CA GLY A 84 4.29 22.72 8.01
C GLY A 84 5.38 23.23 8.96
N GLU A 85 5.19 24.43 9.49
CA GLU A 85 6.10 25.04 10.48
C GLU A 85 5.71 24.71 11.92
N ARG A 86 4.55 24.14 12.16
CA ARG A 86 4.03 23.83 13.50
C ARG A 86 4.60 22.50 14.01
N VAL A 87 5.44 22.58 15.03
CA VAL A 87 6.01 21.42 15.72
C VAL A 87 4.96 20.83 16.67
N LEU A 88 4.65 19.54 16.51
CA LEU A 88 3.72 18.79 17.35
C LEU A 88 4.43 18.03 18.46
N PHE A 89 5.63 17.52 18.17
CA PHE A 89 6.50 16.82 19.10
C PHE A 89 7.96 17.11 18.78
N ASP A 90 8.78 17.35 19.79
CA ASP A 90 10.22 17.48 19.66
C ASP A 90 10.88 17.05 20.97
N SER A 91 11.63 15.95 20.96
CA SER A 91 12.32 15.45 22.16
C SER A 91 13.52 16.29 22.60
N SER A 92 14.08 17.13 21.71
CA SER A 92 15.17 18.05 22.03
C SER A 92 14.69 19.33 22.72
N ARG A 93 13.40 19.58 22.70
CA ARG A 93 12.71 20.73 23.31
C ARG A 93 11.51 20.21 24.11
N PRO A 94 11.00 20.96 25.08
CA PRO A 94 9.81 20.55 25.84
C PRO A 94 8.53 20.77 25.04
N VAL A 95 8.45 20.17 23.81
CA VAL A 95 7.30 20.28 22.93
C VAL A 95 6.63 18.91 22.80
N ASP A 96 5.40 18.82 23.32
CA ASP A 96 4.52 17.67 23.17
C ASP A 96 3.07 18.17 23.15
N VAL A 97 2.56 18.43 21.95
CA VAL A 97 1.22 18.96 21.76
C VAL A 97 0.19 17.86 22.02
N GLY A 98 -0.72 18.10 22.96
CA GLY A 98 -1.78 17.14 23.29
C GLY A 98 -2.71 16.87 22.11
N VAL A 99 -3.29 15.66 22.07
CA VAL A 99 -4.11 15.10 20.97
C VAL A 99 -5.12 16.11 20.41
N ALA A 100 -5.97 16.69 21.28
CA ALA A 100 -7.03 17.62 20.86
C ALA A 100 -6.50 18.88 20.16
N LYS A 101 -5.25 19.29 20.46
CA LYS A 101 -4.62 20.46 19.87
C LYS A 101 -3.81 20.17 18.62
N ARG A 102 -3.60 18.89 18.26
CA ARG A 102 -2.85 18.52 17.05
C ARG A 102 -3.61 18.79 15.76
N ARG A 103 -4.95 18.90 15.84
CA ARG A 103 -5.84 19.06 14.69
C ARG A 103 -5.65 17.94 13.65
N CYS A 104 -5.38 16.72 14.13
CA CYS A 104 -5.33 15.52 13.32
C CYS A 104 -6.72 14.88 13.25
N GLY A 105 -7.23 14.66 12.06
CA GLY A 105 -8.38 13.79 11.85
C GLY A 105 -7.92 12.35 11.82
N TYR A 106 -8.54 11.46 12.62
CA TYR A 106 -8.17 10.05 12.66
C TYR A 106 -9.40 9.16 12.46
N VAL A 107 -9.35 8.31 11.45
CA VAL A 107 -10.31 7.22 11.26
C VAL A 107 -9.63 5.92 11.63
N PHE A 108 -10.09 5.32 12.73
CA PHE A 108 -9.58 4.06 13.27
C PHE A 108 -10.12 2.87 12.46
N GLN A 109 -9.38 1.77 12.43
CA GLN A 109 -9.78 0.53 11.77
C GLN A 109 -11.14 0.00 12.26
N ASN A 110 -11.43 0.14 13.57
CA ASN A 110 -12.70 -0.23 14.18
C ASN A 110 -13.77 0.86 14.13
N LEU A 111 -13.54 1.95 13.36
CA LEU A 111 -14.37 3.14 13.17
C LEU A 111 -14.68 3.92 14.47
N ALA A 112 -14.64 3.32 15.63
CA ALA A 112 -14.89 3.89 16.97
C ALA A 112 -16.13 4.82 17.02
N LEU A 113 -17.23 4.47 16.32
CA LEU A 113 -18.50 5.20 16.41
C LEU A 113 -19.13 4.99 17.78
N PHE A 114 -19.82 6.02 18.26
CA PHE A 114 -20.53 5.96 19.53
C PHE A 114 -21.88 5.23 19.35
N PRO A 115 -22.03 3.98 19.86
CA PRO A 115 -23.16 3.13 19.52
C PRO A 115 -24.48 3.57 20.16
N HIS A 116 -24.45 4.48 21.11
CA HIS A 116 -25.63 5.05 21.81
C HIS A 116 -26.09 6.37 21.20
N MET A 117 -25.43 6.85 20.17
CA MET A 117 -25.71 8.10 19.48
C MET A 117 -26.29 7.85 18.09
N THR A 118 -27.08 8.81 17.60
CA THR A 118 -27.49 8.86 16.20
C THR A 118 -26.32 9.25 15.29
N VAL A 119 -26.50 9.14 13.98
CA VAL A 119 -25.52 9.58 12.97
C VAL A 119 -25.19 11.06 13.14
N GLU A 120 -26.22 11.92 13.26
CA GLU A 120 -26.05 13.37 13.45
C GLU A 120 -25.28 13.67 14.74
N GLU A 121 -25.61 13.03 15.85
CA GLU A 121 -24.89 13.20 17.13
C GLU A 121 -23.44 12.75 17.06
N ASN A 122 -23.13 11.64 16.37
CA ASN A 122 -21.75 11.20 16.15
C ASN A 122 -20.93 12.25 15.38
N VAL A 123 -21.51 12.84 14.32
CA VAL A 123 -20.83 13.88 13.54
C VAL A 123 -20.69 15.17 14.34
N HIS A 124 -21.71 15.58 15.08
CA HIS A 124 -21.68 16.78 15.94
C HIS A 124 -20.67 16.66 17.09
N TYR A 125 -20.29 15.46 17.52
CA TYR A 125 -19.40 15.26 18.65
C TYR A 125 -18.04 15.95 18.48
N GLY A 126 -17.50 15.96 17.27
CA GLY A 126 -16.25 16.67 16.95
C GLY A 126 -16.35 18.21 16.99
N LEU A 127 -17.56 18.75 17.03
CA LEU A 127 -17.86 20.19 16.94
C LEU A 127 -18.36 20.81 18.26
N THR A 128 -18.12 20.20 19.40
CA THR A 128 -18.65 20.65 20.70
C THR A 128 -18.26 22.10 21.06
N HIS A 129 -17.16 22.61 20.52
CA HIS A 129 -16.67 23.97 20.70
C HIS A 129 -17.23 24.99 19.68
N VAL A 130 -18.01 24.54 18.69
CA VAL A 130 -18.60 25.37 17.64
C VAL A 130 -20.05 25.73 18.03
N PRO A 131 -20.53 26.97 17.82
CA PRO A 131 -21.94 27.36 18.03
C PRO A 131 -22.92 26.47 17.27
N TYR A 132 -24.09 26.17 17.86
CA TYR A 132 -25.03 25.19 17.33
C TYR A 132 -25.49 25.44 15.87
N PRO A 133 -25.82 26.66 15.45
CA PRO A 133 -26.21 26.90 14.06
C PRO A 133 -25.15 26.54 13.04
N GLU A 134 -23.91 26.94 13.29
CA GLU A 134 -22.74 26.65 12.46
C GLU A 134 -22.39 25.15 12.50
N ARG A 135 -22.50 24.51 13.66
CA ARG A 135 -22.30 23.07 13.84
C ARG A 135 -23.24 22.27 12.94
N LYS A 136 -24.52 22.64 12.91
CA LYS A 136 -25.53 21.98 12.10
C LYS A 136 -25.26 22.15 10.59
N GLU A 137 -24.87 23.35 10.17
CA GLU A 137 -24.53 23.63 8.78
C GLU A 137 -23.32 22.80 8.32
N ARG A 138 -22.23 22.81 9.10
CA ARG A 138 -21.02 22.02 8.79
C ARG A 138 -21.32 20.52 8.74
N ALA A 139 -22.07 19.99 9.72
CA ALA A 139 -22.43 18.58 9.74
C ALA A 139 -23.28 18.19 8.53
N ASN A 140 -24.29 18.99 8.18
CA ASN A 140 -25.12 18.75 7.00
C ASN A 140 -24.30 18.77 5.71
N GLY A 141 -23.34 19.70 5.58
CA GLY A 141 -22.45 19.79 4.44
C GLY A 141 -21.63 18.52 4.26
N VAL A 142 -20.97 18.03 5.33
CA VAL A 142 -20.14 16.82 5.25
C VAL A 142 -20.98 15.56 5.04
N LEU A 143 -22.16 15.45 5.69
CA LEU A 143 -23.09 14.33 5.46
C LEU A 143 -23.59 14.29 4.01
N ALA A 144 -23.78 15.45 3.37
CA ALA A 144 -24.17 15.54 1.96
C ALA A 144 -23.03 15.08 1.04
N VAL A 145 -21.79 15.56 1.26
CA VAL A 145 -20.61 15.15 0.49
C VAL A 145 -20.43 13.64 0.51
N LEU A 146 -20.61 13.01 1.68
CA LEU A 146 -20.47 11.55 1.85
C LEU A 146 -21.79 10.79 1.57
N ARG A 147 -22.83 11.45 1.08
CA ARG A 147 -24.11 10.85 0.65
C ARG A 147 -24.86 10.08 1.74
N VAL A 148 -24.74 10.50 3.00
CA VAL A 148 -25.37 9.85 4.16
C VAL A 148 -26.35 10.75 4.92
N SER A 149 -26.76 11.89 4.35
CA SER A 149 -27.71 12.83 4.97
C SER A 149 -29.05 12.18 5.35
N HIS A 150 -29.53 11.20 4.57
CA HIS A 150 -30.77 10.48 4.83
C HIS A 150 -30.71 9.62 6.07
N LEU A 151 -29.52 9.36 6.62
CA LEU A 151 -29.29 8.55 7.84
C LEU A 151 -29.17 9.40 9.10
N ALA A 152 -29.19 10.73 9.03
CA ALA A 152 -28.86 11.64 10.13
C ALA A 152 -29.55 11.30 11.45
N LYS A 153 -30.83 10.90 11.41
CA LYS A 153 -31.62 10.56 12.59
C LYS A 153 -31.59 9.07 12.97
N ARG A 154 -30.93 8.22 12.18
CA ARG A 154 -30.80 6.78 12.50
C ARG A 154 -29.75 6.56 13.59
N ASN A 155 -29.96 5.50 14.38
CA ASN A 155 -28.93 5.03 15.29
C ASN A 155 -27.82 4.32 14.48
N VAL A 156 -26.55 4.46 14.89
CA VAL A 156 -25.43 3.83 14.19
C VAL A 156 -25.44 2.30 14.25
N ARG A 157 -26.25 1.70 15.13
CA ARG A 157 -26.46 0.25 15.17
C ARG A 157 -27.35 -0.29 14.05
N ASP A 158 -28.13 0.59 13.42
CA ASP A 158 -29.15 0.25 12.43
C ASP A 158 -28.71 0.58 11.00
N ILE A 159 -27.40 0.72 10.77
CA ILE A 159 -26.80 1.08 9.48
C ILE A 159 -25.81 0.01 9.02
N SER A 160 -25.57 -0.06 7.72
CA SER A 160 -24.61 -0.99 7.11
C SER A 160 -23.15 -0.63 7.44
N GLY A 161 -22.24 -1.58 7.21
CA GLY A 161 -20.80 -1.34 7.39
C GLY A 161 -20.25 -0.19 6.53
N GLY A 162 -20.68 -0.09 5.26
CA GLY A 162 -20.29 1.01 4.38
C GLY A 162 -20.83 2.37 4.79
N GLU A 163 -22.07 2.40 5.31
CA GLU A 163 -22.63 3.61 5.90
C GLU A 163 -21.90 4.02 7.17
N SER A 164 -21.55 3.07 8.02
CA SER A 164 -20.75 3.31 9.23
C SER A 164 -19.39 3.93 8.92
N GLN A 165 -18.74 3.45 7.87
CA GLN A 165 -17.47 4.02 7.40
C GLN A 165 -17.59 5.45 6.91
N ARG A 166 -18.62 5.75 6.10
CA ARG A 166 -18.90 7.13 5.65
C ARG A 166 -19.19 8.06 6.82
N ILE A 167 -19.85 7.57 7.85
CA ILE A 167 -20.15 8.34 9.07
C ILE A 167 -18.89 8.58 9.91
N ALA A 168 -18.01 7.58 10.04
CA ALA A 168 -16.72 7.76 10.70
C ALA A 168 -15.84 8.80 9.98
N LEU A 169 -15.83 8.77 8.64
CA LEU A 169 -15.20 9.81 7.81
C LEU A 169 -15.88 11.16 8.06
N ALA A 170 -17.21 11.25 8.02
CA ALA A 170 -17.96 12.51 8.26
C ALA A 170 -17.61 13.12 9.62
N ARG A 171 -17.61 12.31 10.69
CA ARG A 171 -17.22 12.75 12.04
C ARG A 171 -15.81 13.32 12.10
N THR A 172 -14.92 12.79 11.28
CA THR A 172 -13.52 13.22 11.24
C THR A 172 -13.36 14.48 10.37
N LEU A 173 -13.95 14.50 9.18
CA LEU A 173 -13.81 15.60 8.23
C LEU A 173 -14.51 16.89 8.70
N VAL A 174 -15.60 16.78 9.46
CA VAL A 174 -16.35 17.93 9.98
C VAL A 174 -15.52 18.83 10.91
N THR A 175 -14.44 18.28 11.51
CA THR A 175 -13.54 19.01 12.41
C THR A 175 -12.55 19.92 11.67
N ASP A 176 -12.54 19.91 10.34
CA ASP A 176 -11.60 20.64 9.50
C ASP A 176 -10.14 20.40 9.92
N PRO A 177 -9.65 19.14 9.77
CA PRO A 177 -8.33 18.75 10.23
C PRO A 177 -7.22 19.33 9.35
N GLU A 178 -6.01 19.53 9.92
CA GLU A 178 -4.81 19.92 9.19
C GLU A 178 -4.07 18.73 8.56
N VAL A 179 -4.35 17.52 9.03
CA VAL A 179 -3.86 16.24 8.48
C VAL A 179 -4.92 15.17 8.72
N LEU A 180 -5.07 14.26 7.77
CA LEU A 180 -5.98 13.13 7.87
C LEU A 180 -5.20 11.83 7.96
N LEU A 181 -5.49 11.04 8.99
CA LEU A 181 -4.91 9.73 9.27
C LEU A 181 -5.99 8.67 9.11
N LEU A 182 -5.81 7.75 8.17
CA LEU A 182 -6.79 6.72 7.84
C LEU A 182 -6.18 5.33 8.00
N ASP A 183 -6.65 4.57 8.99
CA ASP A 183 -6.14 3.22 9.29
C ASP A 183 -7.07 2.16 8.71
N GLU A 184 -6.73 1.61 7.55
CA GLU A 184 -7.50 0.61 6.78
C GLU A 184 -9.00 0.96 6.64
N PRO A 185 -9.33 2.21 6.22
CA PRO A 185 -10.70 2.72 6.32
C PRO A 185 -11.70 2.00 5.40
N LEU A 186 -11.24 1.18 4.44
CA LEU A 186 -12.11 0.51 3.46
C LEU A 186 -11.99 -1.02 3.49
N ALA A 187 -11.31 -1.61 4.48
CA ALA A 187 -10.96 -3.04 4.47
C ALA A 187 -12.18 -3.98 4.39
N ALA A 188 -13.31 -3.63 5.02
CA ALA A 188 -14.50 -4.48 5.14
C ALA A 188 -15.57 -4.25 4.06
N LEU A 189 -15.25 -3.51 2.98
CA LEU A 189 -16.23 -3.12 1.98
C LEU A 189 -16.09 -3.89 0.67
N ASP A 190 -17.22 -4.04 -0.03
CA ASP A 190 -17.28 -4.50 -1.40
C ASP A 190 -16.71 -3.46 -2.40
N ALA A 191 -16.25 -3.91 -3.56
CA ALA A 191 -15.58 -3.06 -4.54
C ALA A 191 -16.41 -1.86 -5.03
N PRO A 192 -17.73 -1.98 -5.31
CA PRO A 192 -18.55 -0.82 -5.69
C PRO A 192 -18.62 0.25 -4.61
N THR A 193 -18.81 -0.14 -3.35
CA THR A 193 -18.86 0.79 -2.20
C THR A 193 -17.51 1.47 -1.98
N LYS A 194 -16.40 0.72 -2.09
CA LYS A 194 -15.04 1.27 -2.03
C LYS A 194 -14.83 2.38 -3.07
N SER A 195 -15.16 2.11 -4.33
CA SER A 195 -14.97 3.09 -5.43
C SER A 195 -15.71 4.40 -5.14
N LEU A 196 -16.94 4.32 -4.64
CA LEU A 196 -17.72 5.53 -4.30
C LEU A 196 -17.07 6.35 -3.17
N ILE A 197 -16.55 5.70 -2.12
CA ILE A 197 -15.90 6.41 -1.01
C ILE A 197 -14.56 7.00 -1.45
N ILE A 198 -13.82 6.29 -2.30
CA ILE A 198 -12.57 6.77 -2.92
C ILE A 198 -12.82 8.07 -3.70
N ASP A 199 -13.88 8.10 -4.52
CA ASP A 199 -14.23 9.28 -5.30
C ASP A 199 -14.68 10.44 -4.39
N ASP A 200 -15.48 10.17 -3.36
CA ASP A 200 -15.91 11.17 -2.38
C ASP A 200 -14.70 11.78 -1.62
N LEU A 201 -13.72 10.93 -1.20
CA LEU A 201 -12.49 11.39 -0.54
C LEU A 201 -11.60 12.23 -1.45
N ARG A 202 -11.43 11.81 -2.71
CA ARG A 202 -10.67 12.57 -3.71
C ARG A 202 -11.29 13.96 -3.93
N HIS A 203 -12.61 13.98 -4.13
CA HIS A 203 -13.34 15.24 -4.35
C HIS A 203 -13.20 16.17 -3.14
N TRP A 204 -13.33 15.63 -1.94
CA TRP A 204 -13.14 16.40 -0.72
C TRP A 204 -11.72 16.97 -0.63
N ASN A 205 -10.68 16.14 -0.90
CA ASN A 205 -9.28 16.59 -0.80
C ASN A 205 -8.88 17.60 -1.88
N GLN A 206 -9.51 17.60 -3.05
CA GLN A 206 -9.28 18.62 -4.06
C GLN A 206 -9.61 20.03 -3.56
N ALA A 207 -10.61 20.17 -2.70
CA ALA A 207 -10.99 21.45 -2.11
C ALA A 207 -10.13 21.84 -0.90
N HIS A 208 -9.64 20.88 -0.12
CA HIS A 208 -8.98 21.13 1.18
C HIS A 208 -7.45 21.09 1.11
N GLN A 209 -6.88 20.33 0.16
CA GLN A 209 -5.43 20.26 -0.09
C GLN A 209 -4.60 19.99 1.17
N ILE A 210 -5.02 19.03 2.00
CA ILE A 210 -4.30 18.62 3.22
C ILE A 210 -3.51 17.31 3.01
N PRO A 211 -2.47 17.05 3.81
CA PRO A 211 -1.80 15.76 3.85
C PRO A 211 -2.75 14.66 4.33
N ILE A 212 -2.82 13.57 3.58
CA ILE A 212 -3.56 12.36 3.97
C ILE A 212 -2.59 11.21 4.04
N LEU A 213 -2.43 10.63 5.22
CA LEU A 213 -1.68 9.39 5.42
C LEU A 213 -2.68 8.24 5.51
N TYR A 214 -2.70 7.40 4.47
CA TYR A 214 -3.68 6.37 4.26
C TYR A 214 -3.03 4.98 4.38
N VAL A 215 -3.40 4.21 5.38
CA VAL A 215 -2.93 2.83 5.57
C VAL A 215 -3.83 1.87 4.80
N THR A 216 -3.22 1.03 3.99
CA THR A 216 -3.90 -0.09 3.34
C THR A 216 -2.91 -1.21 3.00
N HIS A 217 -3.44 -2.43 2.85
CA HIS A 217 -2.77 -3.56 2.23
C HIS A 217 -3.33 -3.89 0.83
N SER A 218 -4.33 -3.16 0.36
CA SER A 218 -4.95 -3.33 -0.95
C SER A 218 -4.16 -2.59 -2.03
N ARG A 219 -3.67 -3.35 -3.02
CA ARG A 219 -2.99 -2.78 -4.19
C ARG A 219 -3.93 -1.91 -5.04
N GLU A 220 -5.21 -2.29 -5.13
CA GLU A 220 -6.22 -1.52 -5.86
C GLU A 220 -6.36 -0.11 -5.27
N GLU A 221 -6.43 -0.02 -3.94
CA GLU A 221 -6.49 1.26 -3.24
C GLU A 221 -5.21 2.08 -3.42
N VAL A 222 -4.03 1.42 -3.45
CA VAL A 222 -2.75 2.10 -3.73
C VAL A 222 -2.77 2.78 -5.09
N PHE A 223 -3.21 2.09 -6.15
CA PHE A 223 -3.28 2.67 -7.49
C PHE A 223 -4.46 3.65 -7.67
N ALA A 224 -5.54 3.42 -6.94
CA ALA A 224 -6.71 4.27 -7.02
C ALA A 224 -6.50 5.62 -6.31
N LEU A 225 -5.85 5.68 -5.14
CA LEU A 225 -5.73 6.87 -4.31
C LEU A 225 -4.32 7.45 -4.28
N GLY A 226 -3.31 6.58 -4.31
CA GLY A 226 -1.94 6.96 -3.98
C GLY A 226 -1.32 7.91 -5.00
N GLU A 227 -0.84 9.04 -4.53
CA GLU A 227 0.09 9.91 -5.25
C GLU A 227 1.53 9.54 -4.86
N ARG A 228 1.72 9.07 -3.65
CA ARG A 228 2.97 8.59 -3.07
C ARG A 228 2.72 7.35 -2.23
N VAL A 229 3.72 6.47 -2.18
CA VAL A 229 3.72 5.25 -1.34
C VAL A 229 4.95 5.28 -0.44
N LEU A 230 4.74 4.96 0.82
CA LEU A 230 5.77 4.64 1.81
C LEU A 230 5.59 3.17 2.18
N VAL A 231 6.62 2.35 2.02
CA VAL A 231 6.59 0.94 2.43
C VAL A 231 7.26 0.80 3.78
N LEU A 232 6.47 0.37 4.76
CA LEU A 232 6.94 0.12 6.12
C LEU A 232 7.15 -1.39 6.32
N ASP A 233 8.34 -1.77 6.73
CA ASP A 233 8.69 -3.14 7.10
C ASP A 233 9.52 -3.14 8.38
N ASN A 234 9.13 -4.00 9.35
CA ASN A 234 9.84 -4.17 10.63
C ASN A 234 10.21 -2.82 11.29
N GLY A 235 9.28 -1.87 11.29
CA GLY A 235 9.43 -0.54 11.92
C GLY A 235 10.29 0.44 11.14
N LYS A 236 10.67 0.17 9.88
CA LYS A 236 11.48 1.05 9.03
C LYS A 236 10.80 1.32 7.69
N ILE A 237 10.98 2.51 7.15
CA ILE A 237 10.57 2.81 5.78
C ILE A 237 11.65 2.28 4.84
N VAL A 238 11.32 1.19 4.12
CA VAL A 238 12.25 0.47 3.24
C VAL A 238 12.18 0.91 1.79
N ALA A 239 11.08 1.56 1.37
CA ALA A 239 10.94 2.16 0.05
C ALA A 239 9.94 3.31 0.08
N GLN A 240 10.12 4.25 -0.85
CA GLN A 240 9.18 5.34 -1.09
C GLN A 240 9.24 5.78 -2.56
N GLY A 241 8.12 6.22 -3.11
CA GLY A 241 8.02 6.66 -4.50
C GLY A 241 6.58 6.80 -4.95
N THR A 242 6.35 6.87 -6.24
CA THR A 242 5.02 6.76 -6.83
C THR A 242 4.49 5.33 -6.73
N PRO A 243 3.17 5.10 -6.78
CA PRO A 243 2.60 3.76 -6.84
C PRO A 243 3.25 2.88 -7.92
N HIS A 244 3.50 3.45 -9.07
CA HIS A 244 4.09 2.71 -10.19
C HIS A 244 5.53 2.27 -9.87
N GLU A 245 6.38 3.16 -9.37
CA GLU A 245 7.77 2.85 -9.03
C GLU A 245 7.87 1.76 -7.95
N VAL A 246 7.07 1.91 -6.88
CA VAL A 246 7.13 0.99 -5.72
C VAL A 246 6.44 -0.34 -6.01
N MET A 247 5.23 -0.32 -6.63
CA MET A 247 4.38 -1.50 -6.73
C MET A 247 4.57 -2.29 -8.02
N THR A 248 5.11 -1.68 -9.08
CA THR A 248 5.29 -2.34 -10.39
C THR A 248 6.72 -2.75 -10.63
N ALA A 249 7.69 -1.95 -10.16
CA ALA A 249 9.11 -2.19 -10.37
C ALA A 249 9.89 -2.10 -9.03
N PRO A 250 9.63 -3.01 -8.06
CA PRO A 250 10.30 -2.97 -6.77
C PRO A 250 11.80 -3.15 -6.92
N MET A 251 12.58 -2.23 -6.33
CA MET A 251 14.06 -2.27 -6.37
C MET A 251 14.65 -3.32 -5.42
N HIS A 252 13.89 -3.71 -4.36
CA HIS A 252 14.35 -4.60 -3.29
C HIS A 252 13.43 -5.81 -3.12
N GLU A 253 14.01 -6.95 -2.81
CA GLU A 253 13.28 -8.22 -2.59
C GLU A 253 12.21 -8.11 -1.50
N THR A 254 12.55 -7.51 -0.35
CA THR A 254 11.59 -7.32 0.76
C THR A 254 10.35 -6.57 0.31
N VAL A 255 10.54 -5.52 -0.50
CA VAL A 255 9.41 -4.78 -1.08
C VAL A 255 8.64 -5.65 -2.06
N ALA A 256 9.34 -6.40 -2.91
CA ALA A 256 8.72 -7.31 -3.86
C ALA A 256 7.84 -8.37 -3.15
N GLN A 257 8.36 -9.00 -2.10
CA GLN A 257 7.60 -9.95 -1.28
C GLN A 257 6.36 -9.31 -0.66
N LEU A 258 6.51 -8.12 -0.07
CA LEU A 258 5.39 -7.38 0.54
C LEU A 258 4.28 -7.02 -0.46
N ILE A 259 4.62 -6.78 -1.72
CA ILE A 259 3.66 -6.45 -2.77
C ILE A 259 3.19 -7.66 -3.59
N GLY A 260 3.50 -8.88 -3.14
CA GLY A 260 2.97 -10.13 -3.70
C GLY A 260 3.72 -10.62 -4.93
N PHE A 261 5.06 -10.63 -4.86
CA PHE A 261 5.88 -11.47 -5.73
C PHE A 261 6.21 -12.75 -4.97
N GLU A 262 5.50 -13.82 -5.24
CA GLU A 262 5.65 -15.11 -4.56
C GLU A 262 6.85 -15.89 -5.10
N ASN A 263 7.19 -15.69 -6.37
CA ASN A 263 8.29 -16.37 -7.04
C ASN A 263 9.44 -15.38 -7.26
N ILE A 264 10.50 -15.47 -6.45
CA ILE A 264 11.71 -14.64 -6.57
C ILE A 264 12.93 -15.56 -6.68
N PHE A 265 13.74 -15.37 -7.72
CA PHE A 265 14.89 -16.21 -8.02
C PHE A 265 16.14 -15.37 -8.28
N ASP A 266 17.28 -15.81 -7.75
CA ASP A 266 18.58 -15.31 -8.17
C ASP A 266 18.86 -15.73 -9.61
N ALA A 267 19.38 -14.81 -10.42
CA ALA A 267 19.63 -15.05 -11.83
C ALA A 267 20.93 -14.37 -12.30
N VAL A 268 21.48 -14.90 -13.39
CA VAL A 268 22.61 -14.34 -14.11
C VAL A 268 22.20 -14.07 -15.55
N VAL A 269 22.53 -12.91 -16.08
CA VAL A 269 22.29 -12.56 -17.49
C VAL A 269 23.20 -13.38 -18.39
N ASP A 270 22.61 -14.26 -19.21
CA ASP A 270 23.35 -15.08 -20.18
C ASP A 270 23.50 -14.40 -21.54
N ALA A 271 22.45 -13.70 -22.00
CA ALA A 271 22.45 -12.99 -23.27
C ALA A 271 21.55 -11.75 -23.24
N VAL A 272 21.88 -10.77 -24.06
CA VAL A 272 21.13 -9.53 -24.24
C VAL A 272 20.70 -9.43 -25.70
N HIS A 273 19.39 -9.15 -25.94
CA HIS A 273 18.79 -9.04 -27.26
C HIS A 273 18.20 -7.63 -27.49
N PRO A 274 19.02 -6.59 -27.77
CA PRO A 274 18.55 -5.21 -27.85
C PRO A 274 17.45 -4.99 -28.89
N GLN A 275 17.56 -5.66 -30.05
CA GLN A 275 16.59 -5.55 -31.15
C GLN A 275 15.19 -6.12 -30.79
N ARG A 276 15.12 -7.02 -29.79
CA ARG A 276 13.88 -7.62 -29.32
C ARG A 276 13.37 -6.97 -28.04
N GLY A 277 14.17 -6.07 -27.42
CA GLY A 277 13.85 -5.49 -26.11
C GLY A 277 13.82 -6.53 -24.97
N THR A 278 14.59 -7.62 -25.11
CA THR A 278 14.62 -8.74 -24.14
C THR A 278 16.04 -9.14 -23.78
N MET A 279 16.16 -9.90 -22.72
CA MET A 279 17.39 -10.56 -22.30
C MET A 279 17.07 -11.96 -21.80
N THR A 280 18.06 -12.83 -21.79
CA THR A 280 17.98 -14.21 -21.32
C THR A 280 18.68 -14.31 -19.99
N CYS A 281 17.97 -14.77 -18.96
CA CYS A 281 18.47 -14.90 -17.61
C CYS A 281 18.46 -16.37 -17.18
N ARG A 282 19.59 -16.86 -16.70
CA ARG A 282 19.73 -18.20 -16.13
C ARG A 282 19.50 -18.15 -14.64
N ILE A 283 18.50 -18.92 -14.19
CA ILE A 283 18.10 -19.02 -12.79
C ILE A 283 19.10 -19.88 -12.01
N ALA A 284 19.53 -19.36 -10.88
CA ALA A 284 20.43 -20.08 -9.96
C ALA A 284 19.67 -21.06 -9.05
N GLY A 285 20.38 -22.06 -8.51
CA GLY A 285 19.81 -23.00 -7.53
C GLY A 285 18.81 -24.01 -8.09
N THR A 286 18.83 -24.25 -9.42
CA THR A 286 17.90 -25.16 -10.11
C THR A 286 18.48 -26.56 -10.29
N THR A 287 17.61 -27.57 -10.39
CA THR A 287 17.99 -28.98 -10.61
C THR A 287 18.49 -29.30 -12.05
N GLY A 288 18.66 -28.26 -12.88
CA GLY A 288 19.17 -28.31 -14.24
C GLY A 288 19.08 -26.91 -14.87
N PRO A 289 19.62 -26.66 -16.04
CA PRO A 289 19.65 -25.34 -16.63
C PRO A 289 18.19 -24.82 -16.86
N LEU A 290 17.82 -23.77 -16.13
CA LEU A 290 16.58 -23.04 -16.29
C LEU A 290 16.88 -21.65 -16.79
N VAL A 291 16.32 -21.31 -17.93
CA VAL A 291 16.52 -20.03 -18.59
C VAL A 291 15.16 -19.37 -18.78
N LEU A 292 15.06 -18.09 -18.45
CA LEU A 292 13.89 -17.26 -18.67
C LEU A 292 14.21 -16.10 -19.62
N GLU A 293 13.32 -15.84 -20.57
CA GLU A 293 13.32 -14.59 -21.35
C GLU A 293 12.61 -13.50 -20.53
N THR A 294 13.32 -12.42 -20.28
CA THR A 294 12.86 -11.29 -19.46
C THR A 294 12.92 -9.99 -20.26
N PRO A 295 12.25 -8.90 -19.82
CA PRO A 295 12.43 -7.59 -20.44
C PRO A 295 13.89 -7.13 -20.35
N LEU A 296 14.31 -6.30 -21.32
CA LEU A 296 15.63 -5.69 -21.31
C LEU A 296 15.69 -4.59 -20.25
N VAL A 297 16.64 -4.69 -19.33
CA VAL A 297 16.99 -3.63 -18.38
C VAL A 297 18.48 -3.27 -18.51
N ARG A 298 18.93 -2.23 -17.82
CA ARG A 298 20.34 -1.86 -17.76
C ARG A 298 21.14 -2.96 -17.05
N GLY A 299 21.87 -3.75 -17.80
CA GLY A 299 22.73 -4.82 -17.30
C GLY A 299 23.40 -5.54 -18.46
N GLY A 300 24.66 -5.96 -18.28
CA GLY A 300 25.43 -6.73 -19.29
C GLY A 300 25.40 -8.22 -19.01
N VAL A 301 25.87 -9.02 -19.97
CA VAL A 301 26.10 -10.46 -19.78
C VAL A 301 27.00 -10.68 -18.56
N GLY A 302 26.66 -11.65 -17.73
CA GLY A 302 27.34 -11.97 -16.47
C GLY A 302 26.84 -11.15 -15.25
N SER A 303 26.01 -10.13 -15.44
CA SER A 303 25.42 -9.40 -14.31
C SER A 303 24.50 -10.29 -13.50
N THR A 304 24.59 -10.18 -12.18
CA THR A 304 23.68 -10.86 -11.23
C THR A 304 22.50 -9.96 -10.92
N LEU A 305 21.31 -10.55 -10.89
CA LEU A 305 20.04 -9.87 -10.60
C LEU A 305 19.05 -10.86 -9.98
N ARG A 306 17.88 -10.38 -9.62
CA ARG A 306 16.75 -11.22 -9.23
C ARG A 306 15.60 -11.11 -10.22
N VAL A 307 14.95 -12.22 -10.47
CA VAL A 307 13.73 -12.30 -11.30
C VAL A 307 12.57 -12.57 -10.37
N GLY A 308 11.61 -11.64 -10.31
CA GLY A 308 10.36 -11.79 -9.58
C GLY A 308 9.20 -12.05 -10.52
N ILE A 309 8.35 -13.00 -10.18
CA ILE A 309 7.14 -13.36 -10.95
C ILE A 309 5.99 -13.50 -9.95
N ARG A 310 4.88 -12.81 -10.21
CA ARG A 310 3.69 -12.97 -9.37
C ARG A 310 3.00 -14.28 -9.69
N ALA A 311 2.51 -14.96 -8.68
CA ALA A 311 1.76 -16.20 -8.85
C ALA A 311 0.52 -16.02 -9.76
N GLY A 312 -0.14 -14.87 -9.68
CA GLY A 312 -1.29 -14.52 -10.53
C GLY A 312 -0.97 -14.28 -12.01
N ASP A 313 0.31 -14.05 -12.34
CA ASP A 313 0.77 -13.85 -13.73
C ASP A 313 1.18 -15.16 -14.42
N ILE A 314 1.15 -16.28 -13.70
CA ILE A 314 1.47 -17.62 -14.21
C ILE A 314 0.20 -18.34 -14.61
N LEU A 315 0.08 -18.66 -15.90
CA LEU A 315 -0.99 -19.49 -16.42
C LEU A 315 -0.59 -20.96 -16.33
N LEU A 316 -1.55 -21.84 -16.04
CA LEU A 316 -1.38 -23.29 -16.09
C LEU A 316 -2.07 -23.88 -17.32
N ALA A 317 -1.37 -24.79 -18.00
CA ALA A 317 -1.92 -25.58 -19.11
C ALA A 317 -1.69 -27.07 -18.84
N THR A 318 -2.61 -27.95 -19.30
CA THR A 318 -2.51 -29.41 -19.13
C THR A 318 -1.83 -30.11 -20.29
N ALA A 319 -1.51 -29.38 -21.37
CA ALA A 319 -0.73 -29.81 -22.50
C ALA A 319 0.26 -28.71 -22.92
N PRO A 320 1.35 -29.05 -23.65
CA PRO A 320 2.29 -28.04 -24.15
C PRO A 320 1.56 -27.04 -25.04
N PRO A 321 1.44 -25.77 -24.60
CA PRO A 321 0.69 -24.78 -25.39
C PRO A 321 1.52 -24.33 -26.61
N THR A 322 0.84 -24.08 -27.74
CA THR A 322 1.43 -23.57 -28.96
C THR A 322 0.74 -22.29 -29.42
N GLY A 323 1.39 -21.51 -30.29
CA GLY A 323 0.80 -20.29 -30.88
C GLY A 323 0.60 -19.14 -29.88
N LEU A 324 1.37 -19.09 -28.80
CA LEU A 324 1.28 -18.07 -27.76
C LEU A 324 2.34 -16.98 -27.92
N SER A 325 2.02 -15.78 -27.44
CA SER A 325 3.00 -14.68 -27.28
C SER A 325 3.88 -14.84 -26.02
N ALA A 326 3.54 -15.74 -25.11
CA ALA A 326 4.38 -16.07 -23.95
C ALA A 326 5.64 -16.82 -24.41
N ARG A 327 6.80 -16.44 -23.86
CA ARG A 327 8.10 -17.00 -24.24
C ARG A 327 8.62 -18.01 -23.23
N ASN A 328 8.20 -17.93 -21.98
CA ASN A 328 8.60 -18.86 -20.95
C ASN A 328 7.51 -19.93 -20.76
N ILE A 329 7.79 -21.14 -21.21
CA ILE A 329 6.88 -22.29 -21.12
C ILE A 329 7.68 -23.42 -20.44
N LEU A 330 7.30 -23.73 -19.21
CA LEU A 330 8.08 -24.62 -18.34
C LEU A 330 7.22 -25.83 -17.93
N PRO A 331 7.71 -27.06 -18.10
CA PRO A 331 7.04 -28.23 -17.57
C PRO A 331 7.16 -28.31 -16.07
N GLY A 332 6.11 -28.79 -15.41
CA GLY A 332 6.08 -29.02 -13.98
C GLY A 332 5.01 -30.00 -13.56
N ARG A 333 4.97 -30.33 -12.28
CA ARG A 333 3.97 -31.22 -11.68
C ARG A 333 3.36 -30.54 -10.45
N ILE A 334 2.05 -30.56 -10.31
CA ILE A 334 1.35 -30.05 -9.14
C ILE A 334 1.82 -30.81 -7.89
N LYS A 335 2.39 -30.09 -6.92
CA LYS A 335 2.81 -30.63 -5.63
C LYS A 335 1.71 -30.52 -4.59
N ALA A 336 1.05 -29.36 -4.54
CA ALA A 336 -0.03 -29.07 -3.62
C ALA A 336 -1.01 -28.04 -4.23
N LEU A 337 -2.26 -28.08 -3.79
CA LEU A 337 -3.29 -27.08 -4.08
C LEU A 337 -3.87 -26.63 -2.74
N GLU A 338 -3.78 -25.34 -2.45
CA GLU A 338 -4.30 -24.73 -1.23
C GLU A 338 -5.37 -23.71 -1.61
N GLN A 339 -6.58 -23.86 -1.08
CA GLN A 339 -7.67 -22.94 -1.38
C GLN A 339 -7.70 -21.80 -0.35
N HIS A 340 -7.71 -20.57 -0.86
CA HIS A 340 -7.88 -19.35 -0.10
C HIS A 340 -9.04 -18.55 -0.70
N ASP A 341 -10.21 -18.64 -0.09
CA ASP A 341 -11.45 -18.04 -0.57
C ASP A 341 -11.76 -18.43 -2.05
N ALA A 342 -11.73 -17.47 -2.96
CA ALA A 342 -12.00 -17.67 -4.39
C ALA A 342 -10.76 -18.04 -5.23
N ILE A 343 -9.58 -18.04 -4.61
CA ILE A 343 -8.29 -18.31 -5.26
C ILE A 343 -7.75 -19.67 -4.78
N VAL A 344 -7.15 -20.40 -5.71
CA VAL A 344 -6.37 -21.61 -5.40
C VAL A 344 -4.90 -21.34 -5.68
N SER A 345 -4.07 -21.44 -4.66
CA SER A 345 -2.62 -21.46 -4.80
C SER A 345 -2.17 -22.86 -5.21
N ALA A 346 -1.55 -22.95 -6.38
CA ALA A 346 -0.98 -24.19 -6.92
C ALA A 346 0.54 -24.14 -6.79
N ARG A 347 1.12 -24.98 -5.93
CA ARG A 347 2.56 -25.20 -5.89
C ARG A 347 2.94 -26.22 -6.96
N VAL A 348 3.77 -25.79 -7.90
CA VAL A 348 4.22 -26.57 -9.02
C VAL A 348 5.70 -26.86 -8.89
N GLN A 349 6.05 -28.14 -8.82
CA GLN A 349 7.42 -28.63 -8.82
C GLN A 349 7.92 -28.72 -10.26
N GLY A 350 9.03 -28.03 -10.53
CA GLY A 350 9.72 -28.06 -11.81
C GLY A 350 11.23 -28.12 -11.59
N ARG A 351 12.01 -27.48 -12.46
CA ARG A 351 13.43 -27.26 -12.22
C ARG A 351 13.69 -26.34 -11.02
N VAL A 352 12.72 -25.52 -10.69
CA VAL A 352 12.56 -24.76 -9.46
C VAL A 352 11.08 -24.80 -9.10
N ASP A 353 10.76 -24.83 -7.80
CA ASP A 353 9.38 -24.77 -7.34
C ASP A 353 8.81 -23.37 -7.62
N MET A 354 7.60 -23.32 -8.16
CA MET A 354 6.86 -22.08 -8.44
C MET A 354 5.43 -22.16 -7.89
N GLU A 355 4.93 -21.02 -7.46
CA GLU A 355 3.53 -20.84 -7.07
C GLU A 355 2.76 -20.15 -8.17
N ALA A 356 1.56 -20.66 -8.49
CA ALA A 356 0.63 -20.06 -9.44
C ALA A 356 -0.74 -19.89 -8.78
N HIS A 357 -1.38 -18.73 -8.99
CA HIS A 357 -2.73 -18.47 -8.48
C HIS A 357 -3.76 -18.66 -9.61
N ILE A 358 -4.76 -19.48 -9.34
CA ILE A 358 -5.84 -19.80 -10.28
C ILE A 358 -7.20 -19.66 -9.60
N THR A 359 -8.26 -19.57 -10.37
CA THR A 359 -9.64 -19.59 -9.87
C THR A 359 -10.08 -21.04 -9.57
N LEU A 360 -11.10 -21.20 -8.72
CA LEU A 360 -11.75 -22.47 -8.48
C LEU A 360 -12.26 -23.10 -9.79
N ALA A 361 -12.89 -22.28 -10.66
CA ALA A 361 -13.38 -22.73 -11.96
C ALA A 361 -12.25 -23.25 -12.86
N ALA A 362 -11.08 -22.62 -12.87
CA ALA A 362 -9.91 -23.09 -13.62
C ALA A 362 -9.36 -24.41 -13.05
N ARG A 363 -9.28 -24.57 -11.72
CA ARG A 363 -8.92 -25.83 -11.08
C ARG A 363 -9.81 -26.97 -11.56
N ASP A 364 -11.13 -26.74 -11.51
CA ASP A 364 -12.12 -27.77 -11.82
C ASP A 364 -12.15 -28.08 -13.31
N SER A 365 -12.13 -27.08 -14.18
CA SER A 365 -12.14 -27.27 -15.65
C SER A 365 -10.89 -27.97 -16.16
N LEU A 366 -9.73 -27.68 -15.57
CA LEU A 366 -8.48 -28.35 -15.89
C LEU A 366 -8.28 -29.65 -15.11
N GLN A 367 -9.21 -29.98 -14.18
CA GLN A 367 -9.13 -31.18 -13.32
C GLN A 367 -7.78 -31.27 -12.61
N LEU A 368 -7.32 -30.17 -12.02
CA LEU A 368 -6.02 -30.09 -11.35
C LEU A 368 -6.05 -30.84 -10.03
N SER A 369 -5.04 -31.67 -9.81
CA SER A 369 -4.82 -32.45 -8.58
C SER A 369 -3.34 -32.62 -8.31
N PRO A 370 -2.93 -32.88 -7.06
CA PRO A 370 -1.54 -33.23 -6.75
C PRO A 370 -1.04 -34.39 -7.61
N GLY A 371 0.16 -34.28 -8.15
CA GLY A 371 0.76 -35.26 -9.06
C GLY A 371 0.49 -35.02 -10.54
N LYS A 372 -0.47 -34.17 -10.92
CA LYS A 372 -0.79 -33.88 -12.33
C LYS A 372 0.34 -33.08 -12.98
N GLU A 373 0.70 -33.50 -14.22
CA GLU A 373 1.64 -32.75 -15.06
C GLU A 373 0.95 -31.53 -15.66
N VAL A 374 1.66 -30.39 -15.64
CA VAL A 374 1.20 -29.10 -16.11
C VAL A 374 2.34 -28.33 -16.78
N TRP A 375 1.97 -27.31 -17.53
CA TRP A 375 2.88 -26.35 -18.12
C TRP A 375 2.62 -24.98 -17.50
N LEU A 376 3.68 -24.36 -16.93
CA LEU A 376 3.65 -22.97 -16.48
C LEU A 376 3.94 -22.09 -17.69
N VAL A 377 3.04 -21.16 -17.96
CA VAL A 377 3.12 -20.24 -19.09
C VAL A 377 3.28 -18.82 -18.55
N ILE A 378 4.43 -18.20 -18.82
CA ILE A 378 4.80 -16.91 -18.24
C ILE A 378 5.19 -15.97 -19.38
N LYS A 379 4.56 -14.80 -19.42
CA LYS A 379 4.91 -13.75 -20.39
C LYS A 379 6.26 -13.14 -20.01
N THR A 380 7.05 -12.74 -21.02
CA THR A 380 8.30 -12.00 -20.80
C THR A 380 8.10 -10.80 -19.88
N HIS A 381 7.01 -10.03 -20.07
CA HIS A 381 6.69 -8.84 -19.26
C HIS A 381 6.28 -9.13 -17.81
N SER A 382 5.89 -10.37 -17.50
CA SER A 382 5.58 -10.80 -16.13
C SER A 382 6.84 -11.14 -15.32
N CYS A 383 8.02 -11.14 -15.95
CA CYS A 383 9.31 -11.30 -15.28
C CYS A 383 9.85 -9.93 -14.90
N HIS A 384 9.76 -9.56 -13.63
CA HIS A 384 10.26 -8.30 -13.09
C HIS A 384 11.69 -8.45 -12.59
N LEU A 385 12.56 -7.52 -12.99
CA LEU A 385 13.98 -7.57 -12.68
C LEU A 385 14.31 -6.61 -11.55
N MET A 386 14.98 -7.10 -10.53
CA MET A 386 15.36 -6.37 -9.33
C MET A 386 16.87 -6.38 -9.17
N ALA A 387 17.43 -5.29 -8.65
CA ALA A 387 18.83 -5.26 -8.24
C ALA A 387 19.05 -6.25 -7.07
N ARG A 388 20.23 -6.84 -7.01
CA ARG A 388 20.62 -7.70 -5.90
C ARG A 388 21.05 -6.86 -4.71
#